data_b9a9d429f4bab01f13dd76ed50364b79
#
_entry.id   b9a9d429f4bab01f13dd76ed50364b79
#
_cell.length_a   1.000
_cell.length_b   1.000
_cell.length_c   1.000
_cell.angle_alpha   90.00
_cell.angle_beta   90.00
_cell.angle_gamma   90.00
#
_symmetry.space_group_name_H-M   'P 1'
#
loop_
_entity.id
_entity.type
_entity.pdbx_description
1 polymer ?
#
loop_
_entity_poly.entity_id
_entity_poly.type
_entity_poly.pdbx_seq_one_letter_code
_entity_poly.pdbx_strand_id
1 'polypeptide(L)'
;MKLDVAIVGAGPAGAWAAYLLAREGARVTIFDPSHPREKPCGGGVTGRALAVVADALPATALDRATIRSARFGPLRGSAASAGQDEVVRLDAEALIVASRAAFDAALLDAARGAGASLVAERVVDVHVDASRIAVQTARGAHHASFLIGADGANSLVRRRLARAFRRDQLSIATGFYAHGVTTDEIVVGFVSDPPGYLWSFPRPDHLAIGICAQADAGFTSGELRDRTLAWISHAGVARGHTRLEPYSWPIPSLSAADFAAIDLAGPRWCLLGDAAGLVDPITREGIYFALRSAESIAAALRAADPVRDFTTRVFETAIGELARAARLKDRFFQPAFVRLLLRALRQSAGVRAVMADLIAGRQTYRSLKWRLLKTLEVGLAIDAAATLRRVQREKYPSRALTRTPGRLTVTSIDRQPDSPPRAGA
;
A
#
# COMPACT_ATOMS: atom_id res chain seq x y z
N MET A 1 14.44 2.50 -34.59
CA MET A 1 14.56 3.75 -33.79
C MET A 1 14.84 3.36 -32.35
N LYS A 2 15.77 4.01 -31.67
CA LYS A 2 16.04 3.73 -30.25
C LYS A 2 14.84 4.22 -29.45
N LEU A 3 14.32 3.41 -28.53
CA LEU A 3 13.18 3.76 -27.68
C LEU A 3 13.58 4.95 -26.77
N ASP A 4 12.73 5.98 -26.76
CA ASP A 4 12.92 7.19 -25.97
C ASP A 4 11.83 7.29 -24.90
N VAL A 5 12.23 7.20 -23.64
CA VAL A 5 11.31 7.07 -22.49
C VAL A 5 11.50 8.23 -21.53
N ALA A 6 10.40 8.94 -21.25
CA ALA A 6 10.30 9.89 -20.16
C ALA A 6 9.69 9.22 -18.93
N ILE A 7 10.34 9.38 -17.77
CA ILE A 7 9.86 8.87 -16.48
C ILE A 7 9.65 10.04 -15.53
N VAL A 8 8.46 10.21 -15.00
CA VAL A 8 8.15 11.22 -14.00
C VAL A 8 8.17 10.58 -12.62
N GLY A 9 9.15 10.99 -11.79
CA GLY A 9 9.40 10.46 -10.45
C GLY A 9 10.61 9.52 -10.38
N ALA A 10 11.55 9.79 -9.47
CA ALA A 10 12.78 9.04 -9.23
C ALA A 10 12.72 8.15 -7.97
N GLY A 11 11.51 7.85 -7.45
CA GLY A 11 11.31 6.86 -6.40
C GLY A 11 11.58 5.43 -6.90
N PRO A 12 11.39 4.39 -6.05
CA PRO A 12 11.75 3.01 -6.38
C PRO A 12 11.21 2.49 -7.71
N ALA A 13 9.95 2.83 -8.05
CA ALA A 13 9.34 2.41 -9.32
C ALA A 13 10.04 3.05 -10.52
N GLY A 14 10.26 4.38 -10.48
CA GLY A 14 10.83 5.12 -11.61
C GLY A 14 12.33 4.84 -11.78
N ALA A 15 13.09 4.81 -10.69
CA ALA A 15 14.51 4.51 -10.72
C ALA A 15 14.79 3.07 -11.20
N TRP A 16 13.99 2.10 -10.72
CA TRP A 16 14.14 0.71 -11.16
C TRP A 16 13.75 0.51 -12.62
N ALA A 17 12.63 1.11 -13.08
CA ALA A 17 12.28 1.11 -14.50
C ALA A 17 13.35 1.75 -15.37
N ALA A 18 13.92 2.87 -14.93
CA ALA A 18 15.01 3.54 -15.65
C ALA A 18 16.27 2.66 -15.76
N TYR A 19 16.65 1.99 -14.67
CA TYR A 19 17.77 1.05 -14.66
C TYR A 19 17.59 -0.06 -15.69
N LEU A 20 16.44 -0.74 -15.65
CA LEU A 20 16.16 -1.86 -16.54
C LEU A 20 16.12 -1.44 -18.01
N LEU A 21 15.44 -0.34 -18.33
CA LEU A 21 15.30 0.15 -19.69
C LEU A 21 16.63 0.69 -20.26
N ALA A 22 17.42 1.41 -19.45
CA ALA A 22 18.72 1.92 -19.88
C ALA A 22 19.69 0.78 -20.17
N ARG A 23 19.72 -0.28 -19.36
CA ARG A 23 20.51 -1.49 -19.62
C ARG A 23 20.15 -2.18 -20.95
N GLU A 24 18.90 -2.08 -21.36
CA GLU A 24 18.42 -2.59 -22.65
C GLU A 24 18.66 -1.63 -23.81
N GLY A 25 19.34 -0.50 -23.55
CA GLY A 25 19.75 0.47 -24.55
C GLY A 25 18.70 1.51 -24.91
N ALA A 26 17.58 1.63 -24.17
CA ALA A 26 16.67 2.75 -24.32
C ALA A 26 17.35 4.08 -23.93
N ARG A 27 16.90 5.19 -24.52
CA ARG A 27 17.21 6.53 -24.03
C ARG A 27 16.20 6.89 -22.95
N VAL A 28 16.66 6.98 -21.70
CA VAL A 28 15.79 7.21 -20.55
C VAL A 28 16.08 8.56 -19.91
N THR A 29 15.06 9.39 -19.76
CA THR A 29 15.12 10.64 -19.00
C THR A 29 14.17 10.59 -17.82
N ILE A 30 14.70 10.73 -16.61
CA ILE A 30 13.94 10.81 -15.36
C ILE A 30 13.75 12.27 -15.00
N PHE A 31 12.54 12.66 -14.60
CA PHE A 31 12.20 14.00 -14.11
C PHE A 31 11.82 13.92 -12.65
N ASP A 32 12.61 14.49 -11.76
CA ASP A 32 12.29 14.60 -10.33
C ASP A 32 13.06 15.78 -9.70
N PRO A 33 12.35 16.71 -9.01
CA PRO A 33 12.99 17.90 -8.43
C PRO A 33 13.68 17.62 -7.10
N SER A 34 13.48 16.47 -6.48
CA SER A 34 13.75 16.29 -5.06
C SER A 34 14.41 14.98 -4.66
N HIS A 35 14.43 13.97 -5.51
CA HIS A 35 15.10 12.71 -5.18
C HIS A 35 16.62 12.79 -5.37
N PRO A 36 17.40 12.13 -4.49
CA PRO A 36 16.96 11.34 -3.36
C PRO A 36 16.47 12.22 -2.19
N ARG A 37 15.41 11.80 -1.51
CA ARG A 37 14.87 12.49 -0.32
C ARG A 37 14.28 11.51 0.67
N GLU A 38 14.18 11.91 1.94
CA GLU A 38 13.41 11.13 2.90
C GLU A 38 11.91 11.26 2.60
N LYS A 39 11.30 10.13 2.23
CA LYS A 39 9.85 10.04 2.05
C LYS A 39 9.22 9.57 3.36
N PRO A 40 8.15 10.21 3.85
CA PRO A 40 7.40 9.74 5.01
C PRO A 40 6.91 8.30 4.84
N CYS A 41 7.51 7.39 5.60
CA CYS A 41 7.30 5.94 5.48
C CYS A 41 7.98 5.25 6.66
N GLY A 42 7.55 4.04 7.04
CA GLY A 42 8.28 3.20 7.98
C GLY A 42 9.69 2.83 7.51
N GLY A 43 9.90 2.76 6.19
CA GLY A 43 11.20 2.42 5.61
C GLY A 43 11.46 0.91 5.55
N GLY A 44 10.47 0.09 5.84
CA GLY A 44 10.58 -1.37 5.74
C GLY A 44 10.73 -1.82 4.29
N VAL A 45 11.77 -2.60 4.01
CA VAL A 45 12.02 -3.26 2.72
C VAL A 45 12.04 -4.77 2.98
N THR A 46 11.07 -5.47 2.43
CA THR A 46 10.93 -6.92 2.60
C THR A 46 12.01 -7.69 1.85
N GLY A 47 12.34 -8.89 2.32
CA GLY A 47 13.32 -9.76 1.64
C GLY A 47 12.96 -10.00 0.17
N ARG A 48 11.67 -10.14 -0.15
CA ARG A 48 11.22 -10.27 -1.55
C ARG A 48 11.49 -9.02 -2.39
N ALA A 49 11.39 -7.81 -1.78
CA ALA A 49 11.69 -6.57 -2.50
C ALA A 49 13.19 -6.41 -2.74
N LEU A 50 14.03 -6.79 -1.76
CA LEU A 50 15.48 -6.82 -1.93
C LEU A 50 15.93 -7.80 -3.01
N ALA A 51 15.29 -8.98 -3.10
CA ALA A 51 15.58 -9.97 -4.13
C ALA A 51 15.35 -9.44 -5.55
N VAL A 52 14.37 -8.55 -5.76
CA VAL A 52 14.12 -7.93 -7.08
C VAL A 52 15.28 -7.07 -7.54
N VAL A 53 15.96 -6.37 -6.62
CA VAL A 53 17.01 -5.39 -6.94
C VAL A 53 18.43 -5.91 -6.67
N ALA A 54 18.57 -7.17 -6.29
CA ALA A 54 19.82 -7.75 -5.78
C ALA A 54 21.00 -7.61 -6.76
N ASP A 55 20.75 -7.71 -8.06
CA ASP A 55 21.79 -7.60 -9.11
C ASP A 55 22.39 -6.20 -9.21
N ALA A 56 21.61 -5.17 -8.85
CA ALA A 56 22.06 -3.77 -8.94
C ALA A 56 22.37 -3.17 -7.56
N LEU A 57 21.76 -3.70 -6.51
CA LEU A 57 21.84 -3.15 -5.17
C LEU A 57 22.04 -4.29 -4.15
N PRO A 58 23.31 -4.68 -3.88
CA PRO A 58 23.57 -5.63 -2.82
C PRO A 58 23.04 -5.11 -1.48
N ALA A 59 22.33 -5.94 -0.76
CA ALA A 59 21.71 -5.54 0.51
C ALA A 59 22.74 -5.01 1.54
N THR A 60 24.00 -5.43 1.42
CA THR A 60 25.13 -4.96 2.26
C THR A 60 25.55 -3.51 1.98
N ALA A 61 25.18 -2.95 0.83
CA ALA A 61 25.53 -1.57 0.45
C ALA A 61 24.63 -0.50 1.11
N LEU A 62 23.57 -0.92 1.80
CA LEU A 62 22.63 -0.02 2.46
C LEU A 62 22.94 0.13 3.95
N ASP A 63 22.99 1.36 4.43
CA ASP A 63 22.89 1.64 5.86
C ASP A 63 21.45 1.30 6.32
N ARG A 64 21.33 0.31 7.21
CA ARG A 64 20.05 -0.31 7.53
C ARG A 64 19.99 -0.85 8.94
N ALA A 65 18.80 -0.90 9.51
CA ALA A 65 18.48 -1.73 10.65
C ALA A 65 17.98 -3.11 10.18
N THR A 66 18.58 -4.17 10.69
CA THR A 66 18.10 -5.56 10.48
C THR A 66 17.07 -5.87 11.56
N ILE A 67 15.87 -6.28 11.15
CA ILE A 67 14.78 -6.53 12.07
C ILE A 67 14.78 -7.99 12.51
N ARG A 68 14.83 -8.21 13.81
CA ARG A 68 14.88 -9.55 14.44
C ARG A 68 13.54 -9.99 15.01
N SER A 69 12.64 -9.03 15.28
CA SER A 69 11.32 -9.34 15.81
C SER A 69 10.28 -8.28 15.42
N ALA A 70 9.02 -8.74 15.45
CA ALA A 70 7.85 -7.89 15.30
C ALA A 70 6.93 -8.10 16.51
N ARG A 71 6.61 -7.02 17.22
CA ARG A 71 5.72 -7.03 18.39
C ARG A 71 4.37 -6.50 17.99
N PHE A 72 3.33 -7.25 18.33
CA PHE A 72 1.93 -6.93 18.03
C PHE A 72 1.14 -6.76 19.32
N GLY A 73 0.38 -5.69 19.43
CA GLY A 73 -0.48 -5.46 20.59
C GLY A 73 -1.75 -4.69 20.25
N PRO A 74 -2.75 -4.73 21.16
CA PRO A 74 -3.89 -3.82 21.08
C PRO A 74 -3.43 -2.42 21.48
N LEU A 75 -4.16 -1.38 21.03
CA LEU A 75 -3.95 -0.03 21.54
C LEU A 75 -4.21 -0.01 23.05
N ARG A 76 -3.19 0.23 23.86
CA ARG A 76 -3.31 0.36 25.33
C ARG A 76 -4.09 1.65 25.66
N GLY A 77 -5.10 1.55 26.50
CA GLY A 77 -5.94 2.68 26.92
C GLY A 77 -7.45 2.44 26.91
N SER A 78 -7.92 1.30 26.39
CA SER A 78 -9.30 0.86 26.62
C SER A 78 -9.37 -0.18 27.73
N ALA A 79 -10.42 -0.19 28.55
CA ALA A 79 -10.64 -1.15 29.62
C ALA A 79 -10.67 -2.63 29.16
N ALA A 80 -10.71 -2.87 27.85
CA ALA A 80 -10.66 -4.19 27.22
C ALA A 80 -9.23 -4.67 26.86
N SER A 81 -8.18 -3.90 27.14
CA SER A 81 -6.82 -4.13 26.62
C SER A 81 -5.82 -4.62 27.66
N ALA A 82 -6.23 -5.44 28.62
CA ALA A 82 -5.32 -6.19 29.52
C ALA A 82 -4.58 -7.34 28.80
N GLY A 83 -4.45 -7.30 27.48
CA GLY A 83 -3.70 -8.28 26.69
C GLY A 83 -2.21 -7.97 26.66
N GLN A 84 -1.37 -9.00 26.81
CA GLN A 84 0.07 -8.90 26.58
C GLN A 84 0.33 -8.73 25.07
N ASP A 85 1.41 -8.01 24.74
CA ASP A 85 1.92 -7.94 23.37
C ASP A 85 2.46 -9.32 22.95
N GLU A 86 2.32 -9.64 21.67
CA GLU A 86 2.80 -10.90 21.09
C GLU A 86 3.99 -10.65 20.19
N VAL A 87 5.06 -11.42 20.39
CA VAL A 87 6.30 -11.26 19.65
C VAL A 87 6.45 -12.38 18.61
N VAL A 88 6.69 -11.97 17.38
CA VAL A 88 7.04 -12.85 16.25
C VAL A 88 8.51 -12.65 15.92
N ARG A 89 9.31 -13.70 16.01
CA ARG A 89 10.72 -13.66 15.59
C ARG A 89 10.81 -13.70 14.09
N LEU A 90 11.78 -12.96 13.54
CA LEU A 90 12.04 -12.84 12.11
C LEU A 90 13.46 -13.33 11.81
N ASP A 91 13.60 -13.95 10.62
CA ASP A 91 14.91 -14.24 10.05
C ASP A 91 15.61 -12.94 9.65
N ALA A 92 16.93 -12.92 9.66
CA ALA A 92 17.73 -11.72 9.37
C ALA A 92 17.47 -11.12 7.96
N GLU A 93 17.01 -11.94 7.03
CA GLU A 93 16.69 -11.52 5.65
C GLU A 93 15.20 -11.22 5.42
N ALA A 94 14.36 -11.37 6.45
CA ALA A 94 12.92 -11.22 6.32
C ALA A 94 12.53 -9.76 6.03
N LEU A 95 13.15 -8.82 6.77
CA LEU A 95 12.85 -7.40 6.72
C LEU A 95 14.07 -6.59 7.14
N ILE A 96 14.41 -5.59 6.36
CA ILE A 96 15.30 -4.51 6.78
C ILE A 96 14.53 -3.20 6.85
N VAL A 97 15.02 -2.26 7.63
CA VAL A 97 14.53 -0.87 7.61
C VAL A 97 15.68 0.04 7.22
N ALA A 98 15.49 0.77 6.14
CA ALA A 98 16.46 1.72 5.60
C ALA A 98 15.84 3.11 5.45
N SER A 99 16.69 4.14 5.46
CA SER A 99 16.30 5.47 5.03
C SER A 99 15.82 5.41 3.57
N ARG A 100 14.71 6.09 3.28
CA ARG A 100 14.22 6.20 1.91
C ARG A 100 15.15 7.04 1.05
N ALA A 101 15.83 8.03 1.65
CA ALA A 101 16.86 8.80 0.96
C ALA A 101 17.99 7.88 0.51
N ALA A 102 18.48 7.00 1.37
CA ALA A 102 19.56 6.06 1.03
C ALA A 102 19.13 4.99 0.03
N PHE A 103 17.97 4.36 0.25
CA PHE A 103 17.46 3.32 -0.65
C PHE A 103 17.13 3.86 -2.04
N ASP A 104 16.43 5.01 -2.11
CA ASP A 104 16.05 5.62 -3.38
C ASP A 104 17.27 6.17 -4.11
N ALA A 105 18.30 6.71 -3.39
CA ALA A 105 19.58 7.14 -3.97
C ALA A 105 20.30 5.99 -4.64
N ALA A 106 20.44 4.86 -3.97
CA ALA A 106 21.14 3.71 -4.51
C ALA A 106 20.49 3.17 -5.80
N LEU A 107 19.16 3.14 -5.87
CA LEU A 107 18.45 2.77 -7.10
C LEU A 107 18.62 3.80 -8.22
N LEU A 108 18.59 5.09 -7.89
CA LEU A 108 18.81 6.17 -8.86
C LEU A 108 20.23 6.17 -9.40
N ASP A 109 21.22 5.94 -8.55
CA ASP A 109 22.62 5.84 -8.96
C ASP A 109 22.87 4.62 -9.85
N ALA A 110 22.24 3.49 -9.55
CA ALA A 110 22.25 2.32 -10.44
C ALA A 110 21.63 2.66 -11.82
N ALA A 111 20.50 3.38 -11.85
CA ALA A 111 19.89 3.81 -13.09
C ALA A 111 20.79 4.75 -13.91
N ARG A 112 21.44 5.72 -13.25
CA ARG A 112 22.39 6.64 -13.89
C ARG A 112 23.64 5.90 -14.38
N GLY A 113 24.15 4.97 -13.60
CA GLY A 113 25.26 4.09 -14.00
C GLY A 113 24.92 3.22 -15.23
N ALA A 114 23.66 2.86 -15.42
CA ALA A 114 23.17 2.17 -16.60
C ALA A 114 22.94 3.09 -17.82
N GLY A 115 23.07 4.41 -17.66
CA GLY A 115 22.95 5.39 -18.74
C GLY A 115 21.67 6.22 -18.74
N ALA A 116 20.82 6.13 -17.71
CA ALA A 116 19.68 7.03 -17.57
C ALA A 116 20.11 8.44 -17.17
N SER A 117 19.44 9.47 -17.70
CA SER A 117 19.65 10.87 -17.38
C SER A 117 18.64 11.35 -16.35
N LEU A 118 19.07 12.16 -15.36
CA LEU A 118 18.18 12.83 -14.40
C LEU A 118 18.09 14.32 -14.76
N VAL A 119 16.85 14.79 -14.93
CA VAL A 119 16.50 16.20 -15.00
C VAL A 119 15.89 16.59 -13.65
N ALA A 120 16.64 17.35 -12.85
CA ALA A 120 16.25 17.77 -11.50
C ALA A 120 15.21 18.91 -11.56
N GLU A 121 14.10 18.67 -12.24
CA GLU A 121 13.01 19.63 -12.46
C GLU A 121 11.64 19.02 -12.15
N ARG A 122 10.75 19.88 -11.67
CA ARG A 122 9.36 19.50 -11.45
C ARG A 122 8.61 19.49 -12.78
N VAL A 123 7.98 18.36 -13.09
CA VAL A 123 7.00 18.30 -14.18
C VAL A 123 5.73 19.01 -13.72
N VAL A 124 5.28 19.98 -14.53
CA VAL A 124 4.09 20.77 -14.26
C VAL A 124 2.90 20.36 -15.13
N ASP A 125 3.16 19.76 -16.31
CA ASP A 125 2.14 19.19 -17.16
C ASP A 125 2.70 18.08 -18.06
N VAL A 126 1.80 17.23 -18.56
CA VAL A 126 2.10 16.21 -19.55
C VAL A 126 1.01 16.18 -20.61
N HIS A 127 1.41 16.07 -21.87
CA HIS A 127 0.53 15.92 -23.00
C HIS A 127 0.92 14.70 -23.83
N VAL A 128 -0.06 13.88 -24.18
CA VAL A 128 0.13 12.66 -24.98
C VAL A 128 -0.80 12.74 -26.18
N ASP A 129 -0.22 12.78 -27.38
CA ASP A 129 -0.95 12.71 -28.63
C ASP A 129 -0.57 11.46 -29.47
N ALA A 130 -1.15 11.30 -30.64
CA ALA A 130 -0.90 10.14 -31.50
C ALA A 130 0.56 10.05 -32.00
N SER A 131 1.29 11.18 -32.03
CA SER A 131 2.64 11.27 -32.62
C SER A 131 3.75 11.34 -31.58
N ARG A 132 3.51 12.03 -30.45
CA ARG A 132 4.54 12.35 -29.47
C ARG A 132 3.99 12.53 -28.07
N ILE A 133 4.91 12.57 -27.12
CA ILE A 133 4.68 12.94 -25.74
C ILE A 133 5.46 14.22 -25.46
N ALA A 134 4.81 15.17 -24.80
CA ALA A 134 5.46 16.35 -24.25
C ALA A 134 5.37 16.33 -22.72
N VAL A 135 6.53 16.41 -22.07
CA VAL A 135 6.67 16.59 -20.62
C VAL A 135 7.10 18.03 -20.38
N GLN A 136 6.21 18.80 -19.76
CA GLN A 136 6.44 20.23 -19.51
C GLN A 136 7.07 20.42 -18.12
N THR A 137 8.19 21.14 -18.08
CA THR A 137 8.83 21.65 -16.86
C THR A 137 8.80 23.18 -16.85
N ALA A 138 9.27 23.78 -15.78
CA ALA A 138 9.40 25.24 -15.70
C ALA A 138 10.41 25.82 -16.73
N ARG A 139 11.37 24.98 -17.21
CA ARG A 139 12.42 25.40 -18.15
C ARG A 139 12.13 25.07 -19.61
N GLY A 140 11.06 24.32 -19.88
CA GLY A 140 10.67 24.00 -21.25
C GLY A 140 10.00 22.64 -21.40
N ALA A 141 9.72 22.27 -22.65
CA ALA A 141 9.13 21.01 -23.03
C ALA A 141 10.18 20.00 -23.46
N HIS A 142 10.05 18.77 -22.96
CA HIS A 142 10.84 17.61 -23.35
C HIS A 142 9.93 16.63 -24.10
N HIS A 143 10.46 16.00 -25.14
CA HIS A 143 9.70 15.06 -25.97
C HIS A 143 10.21 13.63 -25.80
N ALA A 144 9.29 12.67 -25.84
CA ALA A 144 9.60 11.25 -25.77
C ALA A 144 8.62 10.41 -26.62
N SER A 145 8.92 9.14 -26.80
CA SER A 145 8.03 8.18 -27.48
C SER A 145 7.14 7.40 -26.51
N PHE A 146 7.52 7.29 -25.23
CA PHE A 146 6.76 6.64 -24.18
C PHE A 146 6.89 7.39 -22.85
N LEU A 147 5.81 7.47 -22.06
CA LEU A 147 5.75 8.14 -20.77
C LEU A 147 5.47 7.14 -19.65
N ILE A 148 6.26 7.19 -18.58
CA ILE A 148 6.04 6.42 -17.37
C ILE A 148 5.75 7.38 -16.21
N GLY A 149 4.55 7.28 -15.61
CA GLY A 149 4.18 7.98 -14.39
C GLY A 149 4.56 7.15 -13.16
N ALA A 150 5.60 7.57 -12.44
CA ALA A 150 6.09 6.96 -11.21
C ALA A 150 6.18 7.97 -10.04
N ASP A 151 5.35 9.01 -10.10
CA ASP A 151 5.36 10.22 -9.27
C ASP A 151 4.51 10.09 -7.97
N GLY A 152 4.20 8.86 -7.58
CA GLY A 152 3.67 8.52 -6.26
C GLY A 152 2.17 8.78 -6.10
N ALA A 153 1.68 8.76 -4.85
CA ALA A 153 0.25 8.86 -4.54
C ALA A 153 -0.42 10.17 -5.03
N ASN A 154 0.35 11.26 -5.10
CA ASN A 154 -0.10 12.55 -5.61
C ASN A 154 0.19 12.74 -7.11
N SER A 155 0.25 11.67 -7.87
CA SER A 155 0.67 11.64 -9.27
C SER A 155 -0.01 12.70 -10.13
N LEU A 156 0.82 13.54 -10.78
CA LEU A 156 0.39 14.45 -11.83
C LEU A 156 0.01 13.66 -13.08
N VAL A 157 0.84 12.68 -13.47
CA VAL A 157 0.61 11.87 -14.67
C VAL A 157 -0.73 11.16 -14.57
N ARG A 158 -1.06 10.56 -13.41
CA ARG A 158 -2.36 9.95 -13.17
C ARG A 158 -3.52 10.96 -13.33
N ARG A 159 -3.40 12.15 -12.75
CA ARG A 159 -4.44 13.17 -12.84
C ARG A 159 -4.69 13.67 -14.26
N ARG A 160 -3.69 13.62 -15.13
CA ARG A 160 -3.78 14.08 -16.52
C ARG A 160 -4.29 13.00 -17.47
N LEU A 161 -3.86 11.75 -17.27
CA LEU A 161 -4.05 10.69 -18.27
C LEU A 161 -5.00 9.59 -17.81
N ALA A 162 -5.33 9.55 -16.51
CA ALA A 162 -6.24 8.59 -15.90
C ALA A 162 -7.17 9.32 -14.92
N ARG A 163 -7.83 8.58 -14.03
CA ARG A 163 -8.65 9.16 -12.96
C ARG A 163 -7.82 9.42 -11.72
N ALA A 164 -7.90 10.65 -11.18
CA ALA A 164 -7.33 10.99 -9.88
C ALA A 164 -7.88 10.06 -8.78
N PHE A 165 -7.07 9.77 -7.77
CA PHE A 165 -7.56 9.04 -6.60
C PHE A 165 -8.62 9.86 -5.86
N ARG A 166 -9.73 9.23 -5.52
CA ARG A 166 -10.72 9.75 -4.58
C ARG A 166 -10.19 9.63 -3.16
N ARG A 167 -10.82 10.35 -2.22
CA ARG A 167 -10.42 10.34 -0.81
C ARG A 167 -10.56 8.94 -0.18
N ASP A 168 -11.61 8.19 -0.54
CA ASP A 168 -11.85 6.81 -0.11
C ASP A 168 -10.86 5.78 -0.69
N GLN A 169 -10.07 6.17 -1.69
CA GLN A 169 -8.99 5.38 -2.29
C GLN A 169 -7.61 5.67 -1.68
N LEU A 170 -7.56 6.53 -0.66
CA LEU A 170 -6.34 6.95 0.01
C LEU A 170 -6.41 6.63 1.51
N SER A 171 -5.27 6.37 2.09
CA SER A 171 -5.01 6.43 3.52
C SER A 171 -4.05 7.57 3.82
N ILE A 172 -4.12 8.10 5.03
CA ILE A 172 -3.14 9.06 5.56
C ILE A 172 -2.22 8.29 6.51
N ALA A 173 -0.92 8.33 6.23
CA ALA A 173 0.14 7.95 7.13
C ALA A 173 0.70 9.22 7.76
N THR A 174 0.60 9.36 9.07
CA THR A 174 1.10 10.53 9.79
C THR A 174 1.73 10.13 11.11
N GLY A 175 2.71 10.88 11.58
CA GLY A 175 3.43 10.56 12.81
C GLY A 175 4.69 11.40 12.98
N PHE A 176 5.73 10.77 13.55
CA PHE A 176 6.96 11.44 13.94
C PHE A 176 8.20 10.58 13.65
N TYR A 177 9.28 11.22 13.26
CA TYR A 177 10.62 10.68 13.43
C TYR A 177 11.07 11.00 14.86
N ALA A 178 11.36 9.95 15.64
CA ALA A 178 11.85 10.08 17.02
C ALA A 178 13.37 9.88 17.03
N HIS A 179 14.11 10.96 17.09
CA HIS A 179 15.58 10.98 17.01
C HIS A 179 16.24 10.56 18.31
N GLY A 180 17.46 10.02 18.21
CA GLY A 180 18.29 9.61 19.36
C GLY A 180 17.95 8.26 19.96
N VAL A 181 17.05 7.50 19.35
CA VAL A 181 16.67 6.15 19.78
C VAL A 181 16.51 5.23 18.58
N THR A 182 16.92 3.98 18.74
CA THR A 182 16.72 2.90 17.78
C THR A 182 16.55 1.55 18.47
N THR A 183 16.20 0.50 17.73
CA THR A 183 16.02 -0.89 18.20
C THR A 183 16.15 -1.85 17.01
N ASP A 184 16.09 -3.15 17.24
CA ASP A 184 15.99 -4.19 16.20
C ASP A 184 14.60 -4.81 16.11
N GLU A 185 13.60 -4.19 16.75
CA GLU A 185 12.21 -4.64 16.79
C GLU A 185 11.28 -3.63 16.11
N ILE A 186 10.36 -4.11 15.28
CA ILE A 186 9.20 -3.33 14.84
C ILE A 186 8.04 -3.53 15.80
N VAL A 187 7.26 -2.46 16.04
CA VAL A 187 6.08 -2.53 16.91
C VAL A 187 4.84 -2.13 16.10
N VAL A 188 3.78 -2.93 16.20
CA VAL A 188 2.49 -2.69 15.55
C VAL A 188 1.38 -2.69 16.59
N GLY A 189 0.69 -1.56 16.74
CA GLY A 189 -0.48 -1.40 17.59
C GLY A 189 -1.75 -1.32 16.75
N PHE A 190 -2.68 -2.26 16.92
CA PHE A 190 -3.94 -2.24 16.18
C PHE A 190 -4.92 -1.21 16.75
N VAL A 191 -5.54 -0.44 15.85
CA VAL A 191 -6.53 0.59 16.16
C VAL A 191 -7.85 0.21 15.50
N SER A 192 -8.95 0.33 16.25
CA SER A 192 -10.29 0.03 15.74
C SER A 192 -11.08 1.29 15.35
N ASP A 193 -10.69 2.44 15.89
CA ASP A 193 -11.30 3.73 15.60
C ASP A 193 -10.21 4.83 15.50
N PRO A 194 -9.92 5.33 14.28
CA PRO A 194 -10.32 4.74 12.99
C PRO A 194 -9.68 3.36 12.77
N PRO A 195 -10.30 2.48 11.95
CA PRO A 195 -9.69 1.20 11.62
C PRO A 195 -8.33 1.37 10.95
N GLY A 196 -7.28 0.77 11.55
CA GLY A 196 -5.92 0.92 11.08
C GLY A 196 -4.89 0.38 12.07
N TYR A 197 -3.69 0.89 12.01
CA TYR A 197 -2.64 0.52 12.96
C TYR A 197 -1.64 1.64 13.18
N LEU A 198 -1.03 1.63 14.35
CA LEU A 198 0.17 2.39 14.70
C LEU A 198 1.40 1.51 14.44
N TRP A 199 2.50 2.15 14.10
CA TRP A 199 3.78 1.45 13.91
C TRP A 199 4.93 2.22 14.52
N SER A 200 5.99 1.47 14.88
CA SER A 200 7.33 1.99 15.15
C SER A 200 8.33 1.12 14.39
N PHE A 201 9.04 1.73 13.45
CA PHE A 201 10.06 1.10 12.63
C PHE A 201 11.42 1.72 12.92
N PRO A 202 12.41 0.93 13.36
CA PRO A 202 13.73 1.45 13.66
C PRO A 202 14.52 1.73 12.39
N ARG A 203 15.11 2.92 12.33
CA ARG A 203 16.16 3.30 11.40
C ARG A 203 17.52 3.21 12.10
N PRO A 204 18.64 3.34 11.41
CA PRO A 204 19.95 3.31 12.05
C PRO A 204 20.12 4.32 13.20
N ASP A 205 19.49 5.49 13.12
CA ASP A 205 19.66 6.62 14.03
C ASP A 205 18.38 7.15 14.69
N HIS A 206 17.20 6.66 14.26
CA HIS A 206 15.91 7.11 14.79
C HIS A 206 14.80 6.07 14.60
N LEU A 207 13.64 6.32 15.20
CA LEU A 207 12.43 5.54 14.95
C LEU A 207 11.46 6.33 14.04
N ALA A 208 10.95 5.69 13.00
CA ALA A 208 9.81 6.19 12.24
C ALA A 208 8.52 5.67 12.89
N ILE A 209 7.79 6.53 13.57
CA ILE A 209 6.59 6.18 14.33
C ILE A 209 5.38 6.85 13.70
N GLY A 210 4.29 6.13 13.49
CA GLY A 210 3.11 6.75 12.91
C GLY A 210 1.84 5.93 13.05
N ILE A 211 0.76 6.50 12.55
CA ILE A 211 -0.55 5.89 12.40
C ILE A 211 -0.98 5.92 10.94
N CYS A 212 -1.64 4.88 10.49
CA CYS A 212 -2.26 4.83 9.18
C CYS A 212 -3.76 4.59 9.32
N ALA A 213 -4.54 5.47 8.73
CA ALA A 213 -5.99 5.38 8.69
C ALA A 213 -6.52 5.77 7.30
N GLN A 214 -7.72 5.30 6.97
CA GLN A 214 -8.38 5.68 5.72
C GLN A 214 -8.65 7.20 5.71
N ALA A 215 -8.40 7.87 4.58
CA ALA A 215 -8.47 9.33 4.51
C ALA A 215 -9.89 9.90 4.63
N ASP A 216 -10.91 9.08 4.37
CA ASP A 216 -12.33 9.41 4.54
C ASP A 216 -12.91 9.00 5.90
N ALA A 217 -12.09 8.50 6.84
CA ALA A 217 -12.55 8.06 8.16
C ALA A 217 -12.94 9.20 9.12
N GLY A 218 -12.94 10.44 8.66
CA GLY A 218 -13.40 11.60 9.45
C GLY A 218 -12.36 12.22 10.38
N PHE A 219 -11.10 11.73 10.36
CA PHE A 219 -10.01 12.25 11.20
C PHE A 219 -9.08 13.18 10.42
N THR A 220 -8.62 14.22 11.09
CA THR A 220 -7.55 15.10 10.60
C THR A 220 -6.17 14.49 10.86
N SER A 221 -5.15 14.94 10.14
CA SER A 221 -3.75 14.56 10.43
C SER A 221 -3.29 15.01 11.81
N GLY A 222 -3.88 16.07 12.37
CA GLY A 222 -3.62 16.54 13.72
C GLY A 222 -4.10 15.52 14.77
N GLU A 223 -5.37 15.14 14.73
CA GLU A 223 -5.97 14.16 15.64
C GLU A 223 -5.26 12.80 15.57
N LEU A 224 -4.85 12.39 14.38
CA LEU A 224 -4.06 11.16 14.21
C LEU A 224 -2.66 11.27 14.84
N ARG A 225 -2.01 12.45 14.75
CA ARG A 225 -0.73 12.68 15.42
C ARG A 225 -0.87 12.70 16.95
N ASP A 226 -1.94 13.30 17.50
CA ASP A 226 -2.22 13.30 18.93
C ASP A 226 -2.39 11.87 19.47
N ARG A 227 -3.07 11.00 18.72
CA ARG A 227 -3.17 9.56 19.02
C ARG A 227 -1.80 8.87 18.98
N THR A 228 -0.95 9.26 18.03
CA THR A 228 0.42 8.72 17.94
C THR A 228 1.26 9.15 19.16
N LEU A 229 1.16 10.41 19.61
CA LEU A 229 1.83 10.91 20.82
C LEU A 229 1.35 10.18 22.07
N ALA A 230 0.04 10.00 22.21
CA ALA A 230 -0.52 9.22 23.30
C ALA A 230 0.01 7.78 23.31
N TRP A 231 0.11 7.14 22.15
CA TRP A 231 0.66 5.80 22.03
C TRP A 231 2.15 5.75 22.38
N ILE A 232 2.97 6.69 21.91
CA ILE A 232 4.40 6.79 22.27
C ILE A 232 4.55 6.80 23.79
N SER A 233 3.77 7.63 24.48
CA SER A 233 3.81 7.78 25.94
C SER A 233 3.38 6.51 26.66
N HIS A 234 2.24 5.90 26.25
CA HIS A 234 1.65 4.76 26.96
C HIS A 234 2.35 3.43 26.64
N ALA A 235 2.78 3.20 25.40
CA ALA A 235 3.45 1.97 24.99
C ALA A 235 4.95 1.96 25.34
N GLY A 236 5.49 3.10 25.74
CA GLY A 236 6.91 3.27 26.07
C GLY A 236 7.83 3.12 24.86
N VAL A 237 7.29 3.19 23.63
CA VAL A 237 8.10 3.29 22.41
C VAL A 237 8.82 4.63 22.38
N ALA A 238 10.05 4.65 21.89
CA ALA A 238 10.88 5.85 21.80
C ALA A 238 11.22 6.51 23.17
N ARG A 239 11.30 5.76 24.25
CA ARG A 239 11.83 6.30 25.52
C ARG A 239 13.24 6.84 25.32
N GLY A 240 13.50 8.06 25.78
CA GLY A 240 14.82 8.69 25.63
C GLY A 240 15.02 9.42 24.31
N HIS A 241 13.98 9.56 23.47
CA HIS A 241 14.08 10.38 22.27
C HIS A 241 14.46 11.82 22.62
N THR A 242 15.28 12.44 21.76
CA THR A 242 15.75 13.83 21.94
C THR A 242 14.85 14.82 21.22
N ARG A 243 14.23 14.42 20.10
CA ARG A 243 13.38 15.27 19.27
C ARG A 243 12.34 14.43 18.54
N LEU A 244 11.11 14.98 18.41
CA LEU A 244 10.06 14.46 17.55
C LEU A 244 9.89 15.40 16.35
N GLU A 245 10.04 14.87 15.13
CA GLU A 245 9.86 15.61 13.89
C GLU A 245 8.63 15.09 13.15
N PRO A 246 7.58 15.92 12.94
CA PRO A 246 6.32 15.45 12.38
C PRO A 246 6.42 15.18 10.87
N TYR A 247 5.68 14.18 10.41
CA TYR A 247 5.48 13.92 8.99
C TYR A 247 4.04 13.53 8.67
N SER A 248 3.66 13.66 7.40
CA SER A 248 2.37 13.18 6.88
C SER A 248 2.48 12.90 5.39
N TRP A 249 1.87 11.79 4.92
CA TRP A 249 1.86 11.42 3.51
C TRP A 249 0.64 10.59 3.13
N PRO A 250 0.02 10.81 1.96
CA PRO A 250 -1.03 9.93 1.46
C PRO A 250 -0.44 8.62 0.92
N ILE A 251 -1.19 7.53 1.12
CA ILE A 251 -0.87 6.20 0.61
C ILE A 251 -2.09 5.66 -0.13
N PRO A 252 -1.98 5.11 -1.34
CA PRO A 252 -3.08 4.43 -2.00
C PRO A 252 -3.61 3.27 -1.15
N SER A 253 -4.94 3.16 -1.09
CA SER A 253 -5.63 2.14 -0.27
C SER A 253 -6.92 1.71 -0.95
N LEU A 254 -6.78 1.07 -2.09
CA LEU A 254 -7.87 0.73 -2.99
C LEU A 254 -8.73 -0.41 -2.43
N SER A 255 -10.02 -0.41 -2.81
CA SER A 255 -10.92 -1.51 -2.61
C SER A 255 -10.74 -2.59 -3.69
N ALA A 256 -11.36 -3.76 -3.50
CA ALA A 256 -11.35 -4.81 -4.51
C ALA A 256 -12.07 -4.39 -5.80
N ALA A 257 -13.09 -3.54 -5.70
CA ALA A 257 -13.79 -2.97 -6.85
C ALA A 257 -12.92 -1.95 -7.61
N ASP A 258 -12.15 -1.14 -6.87
CA ASP A 258 -11.21 -0.20 -7.48
C ASP A 258 -10.11 -0.95 -8.26
N PHE A 259 -9.57 -2.05 -7.73
CA PHE A 259 -8.60 -2.89 -8.44
C PHE A 259 -9.18 -3.53 -9.70
N ALA A 260 -10.46 -3.86 -9.72
CA ALA A 260 -11.12 -4.41 -10.90
C ALA A 260 -11.33 -3.37 -12.03
N ALA A 261 -11.37 -2.08 -11.67
CA ALA A 261 -11.61 -0.96 -12.60
C ALA A 261 -10.41 -0.01 -12.71
N ILE A 262 -9.20 -0.50 -12.42
CA ILE A 262 -8.00 0.34 -12.35
C ILE A 262 -7.48 0.70 -13.74
N ASP A 263 -7.21 1.99 -13.95
CA ASP A 263 -6.55 2.49 -15.15
C ASP A 263 -5.03 2.45 -14.94
N LEU A 264 -4.32 1.57 -15.65
CA LEU A 264 -2.87 1.38 -15.51
C LEU A 264 -2.08 1.99 -16.65
N ALA A 265 -2.64 2.03 -17.85
CA ALA A 265 -1.93 2.42 -19.07
C ALA A 265 -2.90 2.83 -20.15
N GLY A 266 -2.37 3.55 -21.12
CA GLY A 266 -3.02 3.89 -22.38
C GLY A 266 -1.99 3.99 -23.50
N PRO A 267 -2.39 4.42 -24.69
CA PRO A 267 -1.46 4.56 -25.78
C PRO A 267 -0.24 5.42 -25.38
N ARG A 268 0.97 4.82 -25.39
CA ARG A 268 2.27 5.44 -25.08
C ARG A 268 2.50 5.89 -23.65
N TRP A 269 1.67 5.50 -22.70
CA TRP A 269 1.91 5.81 -21.28
C TRP A 269 1.50 4.68 -20.36
N CYS A 270 2.13 4.63 -19.18
CA CYS A 270 1.69 3.78 -18.08
C CYS A 270 1.97 4.43 -16.72
N LEU A 271 1.35 3.86 -15.67
CA LEU A 271 1.57 4.23 -14.27
C LEU A 271 2.24 3.09 -13.51
N LEU A 272 3.16 3.41 -12.59
CA LEU A 272 3.87 2.46 -11.76
C LEU A 272 3.71 2.77 -10.26
N GLY A 273 3.88 1.75 -9.44
CA GLY A 273 3.92 1.87 -7.98
C GLY A 273 2.71 2.59 -7.39
N ASP A 274 2.94 3.55 -6.49
CA ASP A 274 1.86 4.32 -5.84
C ASP A 274 1.04 5.12 -6.86
N ALA A 275 1.65 5.62 -7.95
CA ALA A 275 0.91 6.33 -9.00
C ALA A 275 -0.12 5.40 -9.69
N ALA A 276 0.18 4.11 -9.79
CA ALA A 276 -0.76 3.09 -10.25
C ALA A 276 -1.68 2.56 -9.13
N GLY A 277 -1.50 2.95 -7.87
CA GLY A 277 -2.28 2.44 -6.74
C GLY A 277 -1.82 1.05 -6.24
N LEU A 278 -0.63 0.60 -6.61
CA LEU A 278 -0.12 -0.73 -6.30
C LEU A 278 0.49 -0.79 -4.89
N VAL A 279 -0.37 -0.70 -3.89
CA VAL A 279 -0.02 -0.78 -2.47
C VAL A 279 -0.93 -1.78 -1.79
N ASP A 280 -0.37 -2.63 -0.94
CA ASP A 280 -1.13 -3.57 -0.13
C ASP A 280 -2.03 -2.81 0.86
N PRO A 281 -3.35 -2.97 0.80
CA PRO A 281 -4.26 -2.20 1.63
C PRO A 281 -4.31 -2.63 3.11
N ILE A 282 -3.62 -3.72 3.50
CA ILE A 282 -3.48 -4.18 4.89
C ILE A 282 -2.12 -3.77 5.44
N THR A 283 -1.03 -4.22 4.83
CA THR A 283 0.34 -4.01 5.32
C THR A 283 0.92 -2.66 4.94
N ARG A 284 0.34 -1.98 3.95
CA ARG A 284 0.85 -0.76 3.32
C ARG A 284 2.20 -0.95 2.62
N GLU A 285 2.56 -2.19 2.30
CA GLU A 285 3.72 -2.48 1.49
C GLU A 285 3.49 -1.97 0.05
N GLY A 286 4.32 -1.04 -0.40
CA GLY A 286 4.28 -0.50 -1.76
C GLY A 286 5.58 -0.73 -2.52
N ILE A 287 6.74 -0.82 -1.83
CA ILE A 287 8.06 -0.90 -2.48
C ILE A 287 8.16 -2.14 -3.38
N TYR A 288 7.79 -3.30 -2.90
CA TYR A 288 7.81 -4.53 -3.71
C TYR A 288 6.98 -4.40 -4.98
N PHE A 289 5.74 -3.92 -4.87
CA PHE A 289 4.85 -3.77 -6.03
C PHE A 289 5.31 -2.66 -6.97
N ALA A 290 5.97 -1.61 -6.45
CA ALA A 290 6.61 -0.58 -7.26
C ALA A 290 7.72 -1.18 -8.15
N LEU A 291 8.61 -1.97 -7.56
CA LEU A 291 9.69 -2.66 -8.29
C LEU A 291 9.14 -3.68 -9.31
N ARG A 292 8.13 -4.48 -8.94
CA ARG A 292 7.50 -5.45 -9.83
C ARG A 292 6.78 -4.79 -11.02
N SER A 293 6.15 -3.63 -10.81
CA SER A 293 5.55 -2.86 -11.91
C SER A 293 6.59 -2.31 -12.88
N ALA A 294 7.78 -1.95 -12.36
CA ALA A 294 8.91 -1.53 -13.19
C ALA A 294 9.45 -2.68 -14.06
N GLU A 295 9.62 -3.88 -13.51
CA GLU A 295 9.97 -5.07 -14.30
C GLU A 295 8.91 -5.38 -15.37
N SER A 296 7.63 -5.23 -15.00
CA SER A 296 6.53 -5.49 -15.93
C SER A 296 6.56 -4.57 -17.14
N ILE A 297 6.83 -3.26 -16.96
CA ILE A 297 6.92 -2.33 -18.10
C ILE A 297 8.19 -2.54 -18.92
N ALA A 298 9.33 -2.81 -18.28
CA ALA A 298 10.57 -3.08 -18.99
C ALA A 298 10.43 -4.30 -19.94
N ALA A 299 9.79 -5.36 -19.47
CA ALA A 299 9.48 -6.51 -20.30
C ALA A 299 8.46 -6.20 -21.41
N ALA A 300 7.40 -5.44 -21.08
CA ALA A 300 6.29 -5.16 -21.99
C ALA A 300 6.70 -4.25 -23.16
N LEU A 301 7.63 -3.33 -22.96
CA LEU A 301 8.08 -2.43 -24.05
C LEU A 301 8.79 -3.14 -25.20
N ARG A 302 9.08 -4.43 -25.06
CA ARG A 302 9.60 -5.32 -26.13
C ARG A 302 8.51 -6.05 -26.90
N ALA A 303 7.27 -6.04 -26.40
CA ALA A 303 6.15 -6.73 -27.02
C ALA A 303 5.54 -5.91 -28.18
N ALA A 304 4.81 -6.60 -29.05
CA ALA A 304 4.10 -5.96 -30.17
C ALA A 304 3.00 -4.98 -29.67
N ASP A 305 2.36 -5.30 -28.54
CA ASP A 305 1.39 -4.42 -27.84
C ASP A 305 1.85 -4.21 -26.41
N PRO A 306 2.68 -3.18 -26.15
CA PRO A 306 3.23 -2.92 -24.82
C PRO A 306 2.19 -2.64 -23.74
N VAL A 307 1.09 -1.96 -24.11
CA VAL A 307 0.03 -1.58 -23.16
C VAL A 307 -0.71 -2.81 -22.65
N ARG A 308 -1.09 -3.69 -23.57
CA ARG A 308 -1.77 -4.94 -23.24
C ARG A 308 -0.86 -5.88 -22.43
N ASP A 309 0.38 -6.04 -22.86
CA ASP A 309 1.34 -6.91 -22.18
C ASP A 309 1.65 -6.41 -20.76
N PHE A 310 1.89 -5.09 -20.60
CA PHE A 310 2.08 -4.48 -19.28
C PHE A 310 0.88 -4.71 -18.36
N THR A 311 -0.32 -4.43 -18.86
CA THR A 311 -1.55 -4.57 -18.07
C THR A 311 -1.72 -6.02 -17.61
N THR A 312 -1.54 -6.99 -18.51
CA THR A 312 -1.62 -8.42 -18.21
C THR A 312 -0.61 -8.80 -17.11
N ARG A 313 0.66 -8.42 -17.26
CA ARG A 313 1.72 -8.71 -16.28
C ARG A 313 1.42 -8.13 -14.91
N VAL A 314 0.95 -6.89 -14.83
CA VAL A 314 0.61 -6.26 -13.54
C VAL A 314 -0.60 -6.94 -12.90
N PHE A 315 -1.60 -7.36 -13.69
CA PHE A 315 -2.72 -8.15 -13.17
C PHE A 315 -2.27 -9.48 -12.56
N GLU A 316 -1.36 -10.19 -13.21
CA GLU A 316 -0.82 -11.48 -12.74
C GLU A 316 0.10 -11.33 -11.52
N THR A 317 0.98 -10.33 -11.53
CA THR A 317 2.05 -10.19 -10.53
C THR A 317 1.67 -9.36 -9.31
N ALA A 318 0.67 -8.49 -9.41
CA ALA A 318 0.31 -7.55 -8.34
C ALA A 318 -1.20 -7.52 -8.04
N ILE A 319 -2.05 -7.18 -9.02
CA ILE A 319 -3.46 -6.85 -8.76
C ILE A 319 -4.22 -8.04 -8.19
N GLY A 320 -3.94 -9.27 -8.65
CA GLY A 320 -4.56 -10.47 -8.10
C GLY A 320 -4.37 -10.62 -6.58
N GLU A 321 -3.18 -10.31 -6.07
CA GLU A 321 -2.87 -10.34 -4.63
C GLU A 321 -3.46 -9.14 -3.89
N LEU A 322 -3.29 -7.94 -4.43
CA LEU A 322 -3.81 -6.71 -3.83
C LEU A 322 -5.33 -6.70 -3.70
N ALA A 323 -6.04 -7.21 -4.70
CA ALA A 323 -7.49 -7.37 -4.64
C ALA A 323 -7.95 -8.40 -3.58
N ARG A 324 -7.14 -9.45 -3.31
CA ARG A 324 -7.40 -10.39 -2.20
C ARG A 324 -7.18 -9.73 -0.85
N ALA A 325 -6.09 -8.98 -0.69
CA ALA A 325 -5.84 -8.18 0.50
C ALA A 325 -6.97 -7.18 0.76
N ALA A 326 -7.45 -6.48 -0.28
CA ALA A 326 -8.53 -5.53 -0.18
C ALA A 326 -9.85 -6.16 0.33
N ARG A 327 -10.19 -7.39 -0.11
CA ARG A 327 -11.37 -8.11 0.42
C ARG A 327 -11.23 -8.49 1.89
N LEU A 328 -10.01 -8.65 2.38
CA LEU A 328 -9.74 -8.99 3.79
C LEU A 328 -9.66 -7.75 4.68
N LYS A 329 -9.27 -6.59 4.13
CA LYS A 329 -8.99 -5.34 4.89
C LYS A 329 -10.09 -4.99 5.87
N ASP A 330 -11.35 -4.97 5.43
CA ASP A 330 -12.49 -4.57 6.26
C ASP A 330 -12.71 -5.46 7.48
N ARG A 331 -12.32 -6.74 7.39
CA ARG A 331 -12.43 -7.72 8.48
C ARG A 331 -11.18 -7.71 9.36
N PHE A 332 -10.03 -7.43 8.76
CA PHE A 332 -8.73 -7.50 9.44
C PHE A 332 -8.65 -6.52 10.62
N PHE A 333 -9.17 -5.30 10.47
CA PHE A 333 -9.15 -4.27 11.52
C PHE A 333 -10.34 -4.32 12.48
N GLN A 334 -11.24 -5.30 12.36
CA GLN A 334 -12.33 -5.47 13.31
C GLN A 334 -11.81 -5.93 14.68
N PRO A 335 -12.31 -5.37 15.80
CA PRO A 335 -11.83 -5.72 17.14
C PRO A 335 -11.88 -7.22 17.45
N ALA A 336 -12.91 -7.91 16.96
CA ALA A 336 -13.06 -9.34 17.14
C ALA A 336 -11.96 -10.14 16.41
N PHE A 337 -11.62 -9.72 15.19
CA PHE A 337 -10.55 -10.34 14.42
C PHE A 337 -9.17 -10.08 15.04
N VAL A 338 -8.91 -8.85 15.47
CA VAL A 338 -7.64 -8.48 16.14
C VAL A 338 -7.45 -9.31 17.43
N ARG A 339 -8.49 -9.46 18.24
CA ARG A 339 -8.42 -10.33 19.45
C ARG A 339 -8.13 -11.79 19.10
N LEU A 340 -8.78 -12.31 18.04
CA LEU A 340 -8.52 -13.66 17.56
C LEU A 340 -7.07 -13.81 17.06
N LEU A 341 -6.57 -12.85 16.29
CA LEU A 341 -5.20 -12.84 15.78
C LEU A 341 -4.18 -12.86 16.92
N LEU A 342 -4.31 -11.97 17.90
CA LEU A 342 -3.40 -11.91 19.05
C LEU A 342 -3.45 -13.19 19.87
N ARG A 343 -4.64 -13.78 20.10
CA ARG A 343 -4.76 -15.09 20.74
C ARG A 343 -4.05 -16.19 19.94
N ALA A 344 -4.25 -16.23 18.62
CA ALA A 344 -3.63 -17.21 17.75
C ALA A 344 -2.10 -17.07 17.71
N LEU A 345 -1.56 -15.85 17.69
CA LEU A 345 -0.12 -15.60 17.80
C LEU A 345 0.44 -16.09 19.14
N ARG A 346 -0.31 -15.94 20.23
CA ARG A 346 0.08 -16.46 21.56
C ARG A 346 0.14 -17.98 21.60
N GLN A 347 -0.86 -18.64 21.08
CA GLN A 347 -1.08 -20.08 21.27
C GLN A 347 -0.41 -20.94 20.22
N SER A 348 -0.21 -20.46 18.99
CA SER A 348 0.28 -21.28 17.88
C SER A 348 1.61 -20.81 17.30
N ALA A 349 2.61 -21.66 17.38
CA ALA A 349 3.89 -21.44 16.68
C ALA A 349 3.72 -21.41 15.16
N GLY A 350 2.78 -22.20 14.62
CA GLY A 350 2.46 -22.23 13.21
C GLY A 350 1.89 -20.89 12.72
N VAL A 351 0.99 -20.26 13.50
CA VAL A 351 0.46 -18.92 13.16
C VAL A 351 1.57 -17.85 13.26
N ARG A 352 2.49 -17.94 14.23
CA ARG A 352 3.66 -17.05 14.28
C ARG A 352 4.55 -17.20 13.04
N ALA A 353 4.79 -18.41 12.56
CA ALA A 353 5.55 -18.67 11.34
C ALA A 353 4.85 -18.09 10.09
N VAL A 354 3.51 -18.22 10.00
CA VAL A 354 2.74 -17.60 8.91
C VAL A 354 2.85 -16.08 8.96
N MET A 355 2.80 -15.48 10.16
CA MET A 355 2.94 -14.02 10.32
C MET A 355 4.34 -13.56 9.96
N ALA A 356 5.40 -14.28 10.37
CA ALA A 356 6.78 -13.97 9.99
C ALA A 356 6.94 -13.97 8.46
N ASP A 357 6.39 -14.97 7.76
CA ASP A 357 6.44 -15.03 6.31
C ASP A 357 5.58 -13.96 5.63
N LEU A 358 4.47 -13.53 6.25
CA LEU A 358 3.67 -12.41 5.76
C LEU A 358 4.46 -11.10 5.82
N ILE A 359 5.15 -10.85 6.94
CA ILE A 359 6.03 -9.68 7.12
C ILE A 359 7.18 -9.69 6.12
N ALA A 360 7.80 -10.86 5.90
CA ALA A 360 8.87 -11.04 4.93
C ALA A 360 8.41 -10.98 3.45
N GLY A 361 7.09 -10.98 3.22
CA GLY A 361 6.50 -11.05 1.90
C GLY A 361 6.54 -12.43 1.24
N ARG A 362 6.95 -13.48 1.96
CA ARG A 362 6.98 -14.87 1.46
C ARG A 362 5.59 -15.52 1.44
N GLN A 363 4.68 -15.08 2.32
CA GLN A 363 3.29 -15.56 2.35
C GLN A 363 2.40 -14.72 1.44
N THR A 364 1.72 -15.35 0.46
CA THR A 364 0.73 -14.71 -0.39
C THR A 364 -0.68 -14.84 0.20
N TYR A 365 -1.58 -13.90 -0.10
CA TYR A 365 -3.00 -13.97 0.29
C TYR A 365 -3.74 -15.13 -0.40
N ARG A 366 -3.27 -15.53 -1.60
CA ARG A 366 -3.83 -16.67 -2.34
C ARG A 366 -3.79 -17.97 -1.54
N SER A 367 -2.69 -18.25 -0.88
CA SER A 367 -2.47 -19.48 -0.11
C SER A 367 -2.71 -19.32 1.40
N LEU A 368 -2.90 -18.08 1.91
CA LEU A 368 -2.98 -17.77 3.33
C LEU A 368 -4.04 -18.58 4.07
N LYS A 369 -5.26 -18.68 3.51
CA LYS A 369 -6.36 -19.43 4.12
C LYS A 369 -5.99 -20.90 4.34
N TRP A 370 -5.45 -21.54 3.33
CA TRP A 370 -5.07 -22.96 3.41
C TRP A 370 -3.91 -23.21 4.34
N ARG A 371 -2.95 -22.30 4.38
CA ARG A 371 -1.83 -22.39 5.29
C ARG A 371 -2.27 -22.21 6.73
N LEU A 372 -3.14 -21.24 7.03
CA LEU A 372 -3.71 -21.05 8.36
C LEU A 372 -4.54 -22.26 8.80
N LEU A 373 -5.34 -22.86 7.91
CA LEU A 373 -6.09 -24.07 8.25
C LEU A 373 -5.20 -25.26 8.64
N LYS A 374 -4.00 -25.37 8.05
CA LYS A 374 -3.04 -26.41 8.40
C LYS A 374 -2.32 -26.16 9.74
N THR A 375 -2.31 -24.94 10.23
CA THR A 375 -1.61 -24.53 11.45
C THR A 375 -2.53 -24.31 12.65
N LEU A 376 -3.86 -24.22 12.41
CA LEU A 376 -4.84 -24.02 13.47
C LEU A 376 -5.06 -25.33 14.22
N GLU A 377 -4.80 -25.31 15.52
CA GLU A 377 -5.30 -26.30 16.45
C GLU A 377 -6.85 -26.27 16.47
N VAL A 378 -7.49 -27.42 16.75
CA VAL A 378 -8.95 -27.58 16.67
C VAL A 378 -9.70 -26.47 17.45
N GLY A 379 -9.20 -26.09 18.63
CA GLY A 379 -9.78 -25.02 19.45
C GLY A 379 -9.76 -23.65 18.76
N LEU A 380 -8.65 -23.27 18.11
CA LEU A 380 -8.52 -22.02 17.36
C LEU A 380 -9.40 -22.02 16.10
N ALA A 381 -9.59 -23.16 15.47
CA ALA A 381 -10.48 -23.28 14.30
C ALA A 381 -11.95 -23.04 14.69
N ILE A 382 -12.41 -23.54 15.83
CA ILE A 382 -13.74 -23.30 16.37
C ILE A 382 -13.94 -21.82 16.71
N ASP A 383 -12.98 -21.20 17.42
CA ASP A 383 -13.03 -19.78 17.77
C ASP A 383 -13.01 -18.88 16.53
N ALA A 384 -12.23 -19.23 15.52
CA ALA A 384 -12.19 -18.51 14.23
C ALA A 384 -13.54 -18.58 13.52
N ALA A 385 -14.16 -19.75 13.45
CA ALA A 385 -15.49 -19.95 12.84
C ALA A 385 -16.59 -19.17 13.59
N ALA A 386 -16.56 -19.17 14.93
CA ALA A 386 -17.51 -18.41 15.75
C ALA A 386 -17.33 -16.89 15.56
N THR A 387 -16.09 -16.40 15.53
CA THR A 387 -15.76 -14.99 15.32
C THR A 387 -16.21 -14.51 13.93
N LEU A 388 -15.95 -15.29 12.88
CA LEU A 388 -16.35 -14.96 11.52
C LEU A 388 -17.88 -14.90 11.37
N ARG A 389 -18.62 -15.83 12.00
CA ARG A 389 -20.10 -15.82 12.03
C ARG A 389 -20.64 -14.58 12.74
N ARG A 390 -20.03 -14.16 13.85
CA ARG A 390 -20.44 -12.97 14.61
C ARG A 390 -20.25 -11.70 13.80
N VAL A 391 -19.08 -11.50 13.19
CA VAL A 391 -18.78 -10.35 12.32
C VAL A 391 -19.73 -10.29 11.12
N GLN A 392 -20.13 -11.45 10.58
CA GLN A 392 -21.06 -11.52 9.46
C GLN A 392 -22.48 -11.14 9.88
N ARG A 393 -22.93 -11.51 11.08
CA ARG A 393 -24.23 -11.12 11.66
C ARG A 393 -24.31 -9.63 11.98
N GLU A 394 -23.23 -9.03 12.49
CA GLU A 394 -23.16 -7.60 12.79
C GLU A 394 -23.22 -6.73 11.52
N LYS A 395 -22.69 -7.20 10.41
CA LYS A 395 -22.72 -6.50 9.10
C LYS A 395 -24.07 -6.66 8.36
N TYR A 396 -24.78 -7.75 8.59
CA TYR A 396 -26.10 -8.04 8.01
C TYR A 396 -27.05 -8.48 9.12
N PRO A 397 -27.63 -7.54 9.88
CA PRO A 397 -28.70 -7.89 10.81
C PRO A 397 -29.82 -8.52 9.98
N SER A 398 -30.08 -9.79 10.24
CA SER A 398 -31.22 -10.51 9.61
C SER A 398 -32.48 -9.67 9.84
N ARG A 399 -33.10 -9.21 8.75
CA ARG A 399 -34.48 -8.74 8.81
C ARG A 399 -35.29 -9.90 9.40
N ALA A 400 -35.60 -9.78 10.67
CA ALA A 400 -36.57 -10.65 11.30
C ALA A 400 -37.88 -10.49 10.51
N LEU A 401 -38.22 -11.50 9.73
CA LEU A 401 -39.58 -11.66 9.24
C LEU A 401 -40.46 -11.92 10.48
N THR A 402 -41.00 -10.87 11.07
CA THR A 402 -42.11 -10.97 12.01
C THR A 402 -43.29 -11.47 11.22
N ARG A 403 -43.51 -12.78 11.25
CA ARG A 403 -44.76 -13.38 10.87
C ARG A 403 -45.79 -12.98 11.93
N THR A 404 -46.62 -12.00 11.62
CA THR A 404 -47.88 -11.76 12.33
C THR A 404 -48.90 -12.75 11.74
N PRO A 405 -49.52 -13.63 12.53
CA PRO A 405 -50.62 -14.44 12.06
C PRO A 405 -51.90 -13.60 12.14
N GLY A 406 -52.53 -13.32 11.01
CA GLY A 406 -53.82 -12.64 11.06
C GLY A 406 -54.31 -12.10 9.71
N ARG A 407 -55.26 -12.86 9.13
CA ARG A 407 -56.33 -12.48 8.19
C ARG A 407 -55.95 -12.00 6.79
N LEU A 408 -56.19 -12.92 5.86
CA LEU A 408 -56.51 -12.63 4.47
C LEU A 408 -57.88 -11.91 4.40
N THR A 409 -57.87 -10.67 3.93
CA THR A 409 -59.05 -10.02 3.33
C THR A 409 -58.65 -9.65 1.91
N VAL A 410 -59.30 -10.34 0.97
CA VAL A 410 -59.26 -10.05 -0.46
C VAL A 410 -60.17 -8.83 -0.66
N THR A 411 -59.63 -7.73 -1.15
CA THR A 411 -60.41 -6.63 -1.71
C THR A 411 -59.98 -6.43 -3.17
N SER A 412 -61.00 -6.47 -3.98
CA SER A 412 -61.00 -6.38 -5.43
C SER A 412 -60.34 -5.09 -5.99
N ILE A 413 -59.65 -5.29 -7.07
CA ILE A 413 -59.07 -4.24 -7.90
C ILE A 413 -60.19 -3.70 -8.80
N ASP A 414 -60.60 -2.45 -8.59
CA ASP A 414 -61.34 -1.67 -9.59
C ASP A 414 -60.36 -0.94 -10.51
N ARG A 415 -60.48 -1.23 -11.80
CA ARG A 415 -59.84 -0.51 -12.89
C ARG A 415 -60.65 0.74 -13.19
N GLN A 416 -59.99 1.87 -13.31
CA GLN A 416 -60.48 3.02 -14.07
C GLN A 416 -59.40 3.56 -15.04
N PRO A 417 -59.87 4.11 -16.20
CA PRO A 417 -59.06 4.17 -17.41
C PRO A 417 -58.33 5.52 -17.60
N ASP A 418 -57.34 5.43 -18.51
CA ASP A 418 -56.53 6.52 -19.05
C ASP A 418 -57.32 7.73 -19.57
N SER A 419 -56.76 8.92 -19.32
CA SER A 419 -57.04 10.11 -20.13
C SER A 419 -55.74 10.88 -20.46
N PRO A 420 -55.59 11.42 -21.66
CA PRO A 420 -54.33 11.86 -22.22
C PRO A 420 -53.96 13.31 -21.84
N PRO A 421 -52.71 13.75 -22.08
CA PRO A 421 -52.22 15.06 -21.68
C PRO A 421 -52.65 16.14 -22.69
N ARG A 422 -53.07 17.31 -22.17
CA ARG A 422 -53.22 18.54 -22.94
C ARG A 422 -51.91 19.32 -22.94
N ALA A 423 -51.51 19.71 -24.15
CA ALA A 423 -50.48 20.70 -24.44
C ALA A 423 -51.02 22.13 -24.11
N GLY A 424 -50.04 23.02 -23.80
CA GLY A 424 -50.28 24.44 -24.00
C GLY A 424 -49.75 25.36 -22.92
N ALA A 425 -48.82 26.20 -23.39
CA ALA A 425 -48.28 27.49 -22.99
C ALA A 425 -47.01 27.47 -22.22
#